data_f9000a88424a4b287eb1f8ae202f8a2a
#
_entry.id   f9000a88424a4b287eb1f8ae202f8a2a
#
_cell.length_a   1.000
_cell.length_b   1.000
_cell.length_c   1.000
_cell.angle_alpha   90.00
_cell.angle_beta   90.00
_cell.angle_gamma   90.00
#
_symmetry.space_group_name_H-M   'P 1'
#
loop_
_entity.id
_entity.type
_entity.pdbx_description
1 polymer ?
#
loop_
_entity_poly.entity_id
_entity_poly.type
_entity_poly.pdbx_seq_one_letter_code
_entity_poly.pdbx_strand_id
1 'polypeptide(L)'
;MTSDKDQFFPYRFDRRWILTFIALRVSKNDGVTLTIDGLLRATYGRFRVETPLSNIDHTTVTGPHRWYTAVGLRLSATDDGITFGTNHRLGLSITFKERVPRVIGLRDHSTLWVSVTDPKALAAAIGR
;
A
#
# COMPACT_ATOMS: atom_id res chain seq x y z
N MET A 1 13.78 10.70 15.16
CA MET A 1 14.52 11.62 14.30
C MET A 1 13.69 11.88 13.04
N THR A 2 13.38 13.13 12.78
CA THR A 2 12.67 13.49 11.56
C THR A 2 13.62 13.48 10.37
N SER A 3 13.25 12.81 9.32
CA SER A 3 14.01 12.86 8.08
C SER A 3 13.69 14.18 7.38
N ASP A 4 14.72 14.87 6.87
CA ASP A 4 14.56 16.05 6.02
C ASP A 4 14.43 15.68 4.54
N LYS A 5 14.25 14.40 4.25
CA LYS A 5 14.04 13.86 2.90
C LYS A 5 12.82 12.96 2.89
N ASP A 6 12.21 12.84 1.72
CA ASP A 6 11.16 11.84 1.52
C ASP A 6 11.74 10.45 1.72
N GLN A 7 10.93 9.55 2.30
CA GLN A 7 11.30 8.15 2.49
C GLN A 7 10.49 7.29 1.53
N PHE A 8 11.17 6.43 0.78
CA PHE A 8 10.55 5.56 -0.20
C PHE A 8 10.66 4.09 0.23
N PHE A 9 9.53 3.39 0.21
CA PHE A 9 9.42 1.98 0.55
C PHE A 9 8.94 1.21 -0.68
N PRO A 10 9.85 0.53 -1.41
CA PRO A 10 9.48 -0.18 -2.63
C PRO A 10 8.67 -1.44 -2.33
N TYR A 11 7.88 -1.88 -3.30
CA TYR A 11 7.20 -3.17 -3.23
C TYR A 11 8.18 -4.31 -3.46
N ARG A 12 7.86 -5.46 -2.84
CA ARG A 12 8.57 -6.70 -3.09
C ARG A 12 7.85 -7.45 -4.20
N PHE A 13 8.49 -7.57 -5.37
CA PHE A 13 7.91 -8.22 -6.53
C PHE A 13 8.17 -9.72 -6.53
N ASP A 14 7.13 -10.49 -6.83
CA ASP A 14 7.22 -11.92 -7.07
C ASP A 14 7.25 -12.13 -8.59
N ARG A 15 8.32 -12.73 -9.10
CA ARG A 15 8.54 -12.91 -10.55
C ARG A 15 7.43 -13.72 -11.23
N ARG A 16 6.72 -14.56 -10.49
CA ARG A 16 5.61 -15.35 -11.05
C ARG A 16 4.49 -14.48 -11.61
N TRP A 17 4.39 -13.23 -11.17
CA TRP A 17 3.31 -12.32 -11.52
C TRP A 17 3.75 -11.20 -12.45
N ILE A 18 4.91 -11.35 -13.11
CA ILE A 18 5.51 -10.27 -13.90
C ILE A 18 4.58 -9.77 -15.02
N LEU A 19 3.83 -10.68 -15.66
CA LEU A 19 2.90 -10.30 -16.73
C LEU A 19 1.75 -9.45 -16.19
N THR A 20 1.28 -9.78 -14.97
CA THR A 20 0.27 -8.97 -14.27
C THR A 20 0.77 -7.57 -14.01
N PHE A 21 2.00 -7.45 -13.52
CA PHE A 21 2.59 -6.13 -13.21
C PHE A 21 2.78 -5.29 -14.48
N ILE A 22 3.21 -5.91 -15.58
CA ILE A 22 3.34 -5.23 -16.87
C ILE A 22 1.97 -4.72 -17.33
N ALA A 23 0.93 -5.57 -17.25
CA ALA A 23 -0.42 -5.19 -17.65
C ALA A 23 -0.96 -4.03 -16.80
N LEU A 24 -0.65 -4.00 -15.50
CA LEU A 24 -1.07 -2.94 -14.59
C LEU A 24 -0.12 -1.73 -14.59
N ARG A 25 0.97 -1.81 -15.34
CA ARG A 25 2.01 -0.78 -15.43
C ARG A 25 2.71 -0.51 -14.10
N VAL A 26 2.76 -1.49 -13.23
CA VAL A 26 3.49 -1.40 -11.96
C VAL A 26 4.97 -1.66 -12.23
N SER A 27 5.82 -0.81 -11.66
CA SER A 27 7.27 -0.90 -11.85
C SER A 27 8.01 -0.77 -10.53
N LYS A 28 9.33 -0.88 -10.59
CA LYS A 28 10.21 -0.68 -9.42
C LYS A 28 10.13 0.75 -8.85
N ASN A 29 9.55 1.68 -9.61
CA ASN A 29 9.36 3.06 -9.15
C ASN A 29 8.07 3.21 -8.33
N ASP A 30 7.22 2.19 -8.31
CA ASP A 30 6.01 2.18 -7.48
C ASP A 30 6.33 1.70 -6.08
N GLY A 31 5.62 2.22 -5.11
CA GLY A 31 5.81 1.90 -3.70
C GLY A 31 5.09 2.91 -2.83
N VAL A 32 5.51 2.97 -1.58
CA VAL A 32 4.96 3.89 -0.59
C VAL A 32 6.00 4.96 -0.29
N THR A 33 5.64 6.23 -0.43
CA THR A 33 6.48 7.37 -0.08
C THR A 33 5.89 8.10 1.10
N LEU A 34 6.72 8.37 2.11
CA LEU A 34 6.38 9.26 3.21
C LEU A 34 7.09 10.58 2.95
N THR A 35 6.33 11.63 2.67
CA THR A 35 6.92 12.92 2.32
C THR A 35 7.34 13.71 3.55
N ILE A 36 8.27 14.62 3.38
CA ILE A 36 8.68 15.51 4.47
C ILE A 36 7.55 16.41 4.95
N ASP A 37 6.54 16.63 4.10
CA ASP A 37 5.36 17.43 4.44
C ASP A 37 4.34 16.67 5.31
N GLY A 38 4.59 15.40 5.58
CA GLY A 38 3.69 14.58 6.39
C GLY A 38 2.57 13.92 5.61
N LEU A 39 2.82 13.54 4.36
CA LEU A 39 1.87 12.79 3.53
C LEU A 39 2.35 11.36 3.32
N LEU A 40 1.40 10.43 3.24
CA LEU A 40 1.64 9.09 2.72
C LEU A 40 1.14 9.05 1.29
N ARG A 41 1.99 8.58 0.38
CA ARG A 41 1.64 8.40 -1.03
C ARG A 41 1.97 6.96 -1.43
N ALA A 42 0.96 6.19 -1.77
CA ALA A 42 1.13 4.83 -2.28
C ALA A 42 0.79 4.82 -3.76
N THR A 43 1.69 4.34 -4.59
CA THR A 43 1.49 4.24 -6.04
C THR A 43 1.48 2.78 -6.48
N TYR A 44 0.68 2.47 -7.49
CA TYR A 44 0.60 1.15 -8.09
C TYR A 44 0.25 1.30 -9.57
N GLY A 45 1.27 1.45 -10.39
CA GLY A 45 1.09 1.78 -11.80
C GLY A 45 0.40 3.13 -11.97
N ARG A 46 -0.81 3.11 -12.54
CA ARG A 46 -1.63 4.31 -12.72
C ARG A 46 -2.45 4.70 -11.49
N PHE A 47 -2.50 3.82 -10.50
CA PHE A 47 -3.34 4.00 -9.32
C PHE A 47 -2.54 4.61 -8.19
N ARG A 48 -3.22 5.40 -7.37
CA ARG A 48 -2.55 6.13 -6.29
C ARG A 48 -3.52 6.37 -5.12
N VAL A 49 -2.98 6.23 -3.91
CA VAL A 49 -3.63 6.68 -2.68
C VAL A 49 -2.71 7.72 -2.05
N GLU A 50 -3.25 8.86 -1.67
CA GLU A 50 -2.50 9.91 -0.99
C GLU A 50 -3.34 10.45 0.16
N THR A 51 -2.74 10.53 1.34
CA THR A 51 -3.43 11.01 2.54
C THR A 51 -2.42 11.57 3.54
N PRO A 52 -2.81 12.52 4.41
CA PRO A 52 -1.95 12.95 5.51
C PRO A 52 -1.64 11.79 6.46
N LEU A 53 -0.43 11.77 7.01
CA LEU A 53 -0.07 10.78 8.04
C LEU A 53 -1.02 10.85 9.25
N SER A 54 -1.54 12.04 9.54
CA SER A 54 -2.51 12.24 10.61
C SER A 54 -3.83 11.50 10.41
N ASN A 55 -4.13 11.10 9.17
CA ASN A 55 -5.33 10.32 8.85
C ASN A 55 -5.14 8.82 9.07
N ILE A 56 -3.95 8.36 9.43
CA ILE A 56 -3.71 6.94 9.70
C ILE A 56 -4.07 6.65 11.15
N ASP A 57 -4.99 5.71 11.34
CA ASP A 57 -5.41 5.26 12.66
C ASP A 57 -4.39 4.28 13.25
N HIS A 58 -4.10 3.23 12.50
CA HIS A 58 -3.11 2.22 12.92
C HIS A 58 -2.63 1.42 11.71
N THR A 59 -1.53 0.67 11.94
CA THR A 59 -0.95 -0.23 10.94
C THR A 59 -0.75 -1.61 11.55
N THR A 60 -0.81 -2.65 10.70
CA THR A 60 -0.59 -4.02 11.12
C THR A 60 0.17 -4.77 10.04
N VAL A 61 1.25 -5.44 10.40
CA VAL A 61 1.96 -6.34 9.48
C VAL A 61 1.13 -7.60 9.35
N THR A 62 0.72 -7.95 8.14
CA THR A 62 -0.15 -9.10 7.86
C THR A 62 0.38 -9.94 6.72
N GLY A 63 0.09 -11.24 6.79
CA GLY A 63 0.44 -12.24 5.80
C GLY A 63 0.81 -13.56 6.47
N PRO A 64 0.98 -14.63 5.69
CA PRO A 64 0.77 -14.71 4.24
C PRO A 64 -0.71 -14.72 3.85
N HIS A 65 -1.00 -14.25 2.65
CA HIS A 65 -2.34 -14.28 2.06
C HIS A 65 -2.38 -15.25 0.89
N ARG A 66 -3.58 -15.62 0.47
CA ARG A 66 -3.74 -16.36 -0.77
C ARG A 66 -3.47 -15.43 -1.94
N TRP A 67 -2.77 -15.91 -2.97
CA TRP A 67 -2.34 -15.07 -4.09
C TRP A 67 -3.52 -14.33 -4.75
N TYR A 68 -4.68 -14.97 -4.86
CA TYR A 68 -5.84 -14.40 -5.53
C TYR A 68 -6.54 -13.30 -4.70
N THR A 69 -6.14 -13.10 -3.46
CA THR A 69 -6.65 -12.00 -2.63
C THR A 69 -5.64 -10.88 -2.41
N ALA A 70 -4.37 -11.10 -2.73
CA ALA A 70 -3.31 -10.16 -2.38
C ALA A 70 -2.48 -9.67 -3.56
N VAL A 71 -2.43 -10.41 -4.68
CA VAL A 71 -1.64 -10.01 -5.83
C VAL A 71 -2.51 -9.22 -6.80
N GLY A 72 -2.00 -8.07 -7.25
CA GLY A 72 -2.69 -7.17 -8.15
C GLY A 72 -3.40 -6.05 -7.41
N LEU A 73 -4.19 -5.28 -8.16
CA LEU A 73 -5.05 -4.24 -7.62
C LEU A 73 -6.39 -4.88 -7.26
N ARG A 74 -6.70 -4.94 -5.96
CA ARG A 74 -7.87 -5.69 -5.49
C ARG A 74 -8.66 -4.94 -4.44
N LEU A 75 -9.96 -5.18 -4.45
CA LEU A 75 -10.86 -4.76 -3.39
C LEU A 75 -11.02 -5.91 -2.38
N SER A 76 -11.14 -5.55 -1.10
CA SER A 76 -11.46 -6.54 -0.07
C SER A 76 -12.88 -7.05 -0.24
N ALA A 77 -13.07 -8.36 -0.05
CA ALA A 77 -14.39 -8.98 -0.14
C ALA A 77 -15.27 -8.68 1.08
N THR A 78 -14.68 -8.28 2.21
CA THR A 78 -15.38 -8.11 3.48
C THR A 78 -15.59 -6.65 3.88
N ASP A 79 -14.84 -5.73 3.29
CA ASP A 79 -14.93 -4.31 3.60
C ASP A 79 -14.61 -3.46 2.36
N ASP A 80 -14.32 -2.18 2.57
CA ASP A 80 -13.97 -1.27 1.48
C ASP A 80 -12.45 -1.12 1.28
N GLY A 81 -11.66 -2.04 1.79
CA GLY A 81 -10.20 -2.01 1.67
C GLY A 81 -9.73 -2.18 0.24
N ILE A 82 -8.56 -1.63 -0.06
CA ILE A 82 -7.90 -1.77 -1.34
C ILE A 82 -6.50 -2.35 -1.15
N THR A 83 -6.08 -3.19 -2.08
CA THR A 83 -4.79 -3.87 -2.06
C THR A 83 -3.94 -3.43 -3.25
N PHE A 84 -2.73 -2.98 -2.97
CA PHE A 84 -1.66 -2.77 -3.93
C PHE A 84 -0.65 -3.90 -3.74
N GLY A 85 -0.90 -5.06 -4.35
CA GLY A 85 -0.18 -6.28 -4.08
C GLY A 85 0.78 -6.71 -5.18
N THR A 86 2.03 -6.94 -4.83
CA THR A 86 3.07 -7.49 -5.71
C THR A 86 3.53 -8.86 -5.26
N ASN A 87 3.12 -9.28 -4.05
CA ASN A 87 3.28 -10.63 -3.55
C ASN A 87 2.15 -10.90 -2.54
N HIS A 88 2.00 -12.16 -2.15
CA HIS A 88 0.94 -12.57 -1.22
C HIS A 88 1.48 -12.96 0.17
N ARG A 89 2.78 -12.80 0.40
CA ARG A 89 3.43 -13.33 1.60
C ARG A 89 3.35 -12.41 2.78
N LEU A 90 3.70 -11.15 2.60
CA LEU A 90 3.77 -10.21 3.71
C LEU A 90 3.54 -8.79 3.21
N GLY A 91 2.84 -8.00 3.99
CA GLY A 91 2.60 -6.61 3.69
C GLY A 91 2.15 -5.85 4.92
N LEU A 92 1.86 -4.58 4.73
CA LEU A 92 1.37 -3.71 5.78
C LEU A 92 -0.07 -3.32 5.48
N SER A 93 -0.96 -3.58 6.46
CA SER A 93 -2.33 -3.08 6.45
C SER A 93 -2.34 -1.72 7.13
N ILE A 94 -2.86 -0.71 6.43
CA ILE A 94 -2.95 0.66 6.91
C ILE A 94 -4.41 1.01 7.02
N THR A 95 -4.87 1.30 8.24
CA THR A 95 -6.27 1.69 8.50
C THR A 95 -6.35 3.18 8.67
N PHE A 96 -7.28 3.83 7.97
CA PHE A 96 -7.47 5.27 8.00
C PHE A 96 -8.55 5.68 8.99
N LYS A 97 -8.41 6.87 9.56
CA LYS A 97 -9.46 7.48 10.42
C LYS A 97 -10.66 7.89 9.59
N GLU A 98 -10.40 8.51 8.44
CA GLU A 98 -11.41 8.86 7.44
C GLU A 98 -11.07 8.15 6.15
N ARG A 99 -12.10 7.67 5.43
CA ARG A 99 -11.89 6.98 4.17
C ARG A 99 -11.17 7.88 3.17
N VAL A 100 -10.21 7.27 2.46
CA VAL A 100 -9.55 7.96 1.33
C VAL A 100 -10.40 7.82 0.08
N PRO A 101 -10.29 8.76 -0.89
CA PRO A 101 -11.04 8.67 -2.13
C PRO A 101 -10.80 7.35 -2.85
N ARG A 102 -11.87 6.81 -3.41
CA ARG A 102 -11.81 5.52 -4.11
C ARG A 102 -10.81 5.52 -5.26
N VAL A 103 -10.09 4.43 -5.36
CA VAL A 103 -9.20 4.14 -6.47
C VAL A 103 -9.94 3.36 -7.53
N ILE A 104 -10.68 2.33 -7.11
CA ILE A 104 -11.56 1.52 -7.96
C ILE A 104 -12.82 1.16 -7.16
N GLY A 105 -13.84 0.72 -7.87
CA GLY A 105 -15.08 0.28 -7.25
C GLY A 105 -16.05 1.41 -6.96
N LEU A 106 -16.97 1.18 -6.04
CA LEU A 106 -18.08 2.09 -5.76
C LEU A 106 -17.95 2.87 -4.45
N ARG A 107 -16.96 2.53 -3.63
CA ARG A 107 -16.80 3.13 -2.30
C ARG A 107 -15.39 3.68 -2.10
N ASP A 108 -15.30 4.71 -1.29
CA ASP A 108 -14.02 5.17 -0.77
C ASP A 108 -13.45 4.10 0.17
N HIS A 109 -12.13 4.15 0.42
CA HIS A 109 -11.44 3.06 1.11
C HIS A 109 -11.07 3.44 2.54
N SER A 110 -11.36 2.54 3.50
CA SER A 110 -10.97 2.70 4.90
C SER A 110 -9.64 2.03 5.23
N THR A 111 -9.16 1.14 4.35
CA THR A 111 -7.94 0.37 4.57
C THR A 111 -7.18 0.19 3.26
N LEU A 112 -5.84 0.25 3.36
CA LEU A 112 -4.94 -0.03 2.24
C LEU A 112 -3.94 -1.10 2.69
N TRP A 113 -3.77 -2.16 1.90
CA TRP A 113 -2.72 -3.16 2.10
C TRP A 113 -1.65 -3.00 1.03
N VAL A 114 -0.39 -2.92 1.45
CA VAL A 114 0.76 -2.71 0.55
C VAL A 114 1.82 -3.77 0.81
N SER A 115 2.32 -4.38 -0.26
CA SER A 115 3.32 -5.45 -0.20
C SER A 115 4.74 -4.92 -0.34
N VAL A 116 5.13 -4.00 0.55
CA VAL A 116 6.48 -3.43 0.55
C VAL A 116 7.53 -4.46 0.98
N THR A 117 8.80 -4.21 0.63
CA THR A 117 9.91 -5.12 0.97
C THR A 117 10.14 -5.24 2.48
N ASP A 118 9.88 -4.16 3.22
CA ASP A 118 10.06 -4.13 4.67
C ASP A 118 8.86 -3.47 5.35
N PRO A 119 7.78 -4.24 5.58
CA PRO A 119 6.58 -3.67 6.18
C PRO A 119 6.78 -3.19 7.62
N LYS A 120 7.70 -3.81 8.36
CA LYS A 120 8.00 -3.37 9.73
C LYS A 120 8.68 -2.00 9.74
N ALA A 121 9.60 -1.76 8.80
CA ALA A 121 10.25 -0.45 8.67
C ALA A 121 9.25 0.63 8.28
N LEU A 122 8.32 0.32 7.37
CA LEU A 122 7.26 1.25 6.98
C LEU A 122 6.35 1.57 8.18
N ALA A 123 5.94 0.55 8.93
CA ALA A 123 5.12 0.74 10.13
C ALA A 123 5.81 1.64 11.14
N ALA A 124 7.11 1.42 11.39
CA ALA A 124 7.89 2.23 12.31
C ALA A 124 8.00 3.68 11.83
N ALA A 125 8.21 3.89 10.53
CA ALA A 125 8.31 5.23 9.96
C ALA A 125 6.97 5.99 10.04
N ILE A 126 5.83 5.30 9.86
CA ILE A 126 4.51 5.88 10.04
C ILE A 126 4.28 6.23 11.52
N GLY A 127 4.70 5.35 12.43
CA GLY A 127 4.62 5.60 13.86
C GLY A 127 3.25 5.38 14.48
N ARG A 128 2.40 4.61 13.82
CA ARG A 128 1.02 4.38 14.30
C ARG A 128 0.61 2.92 14.24
#